data_e27d406cbbc9c7f9d6815dcecf8b93c6
#
_entry.id   e27d406cbbc9c7f9d6815dcecf8b93c6
#
_cell.length_a   1.000
_cell.length_b   1.000
_cell.length_c   1.000
_cell.angle_alpha   90.00
_cell.angle_beta   90.00
_cell.angle_gamma   90.00
#
_symmetry.space_group_name_H-M   'P 1'
#
loop_
_entity.id
_entity.type
_entity.pdbx_description
1 polymer ?
#
loop_
_entity_poly.entity_id
_entity_poly.type
_entity_poly.pdbx_seq_one_letter_code
_entity_poly.pdbx_strand_id
1 'polypeptide(L)'
;MLTYQAGMHHEFQLPGGGIDPGESPLHALHREVFEETGWRIANPRFLGAFRRFVFMPEYDLWAEKICHIYRAFPVRKLAEPTEVDHSVHWASLDQAMISLGNPGDRAFLQTLF
;
A
#
# COMPACT_ATOMS: atom_id res chain seq x y z
N MET A 1 3.70 4.93 -7.68
CA MET A 1 4.76 4.52 -6.74
C MET A 1 4.42 3.15 -6.18
N LEU A 2 5.38 2.26 -6.19
CA LEU A 2 5.26 0.92 -5.62
C LEU A 2 6.34 0.73 -4.56
N THR A 3 6.08 -0.15 -3.61
CA THR A 3 7.12 -0.68 -2.72
C THR A 3 7.41 -2.13 -3.08
N TYR A 4 8.66 -2.53 -2.96
CA TYR A 4 9.06 -3.94 -3.04
C TYR A 4 9.43 -4.41 -1.65
N GLN A 5 8.78 -5.46 -1.19
CA GLN A 5 9.09 -6.11 0.08
C GLN A 5 9.94 -7.34 -0.18
N ALA A 6 11.22 -7.26 0.18
CA ALA A 6 12.18 -8.35 -0.03
C ALA A 6 12.13 -9.43 1.06
N GLY A 7 11.46 -9.14 2.18
CA GLY A 7 11.38 -10.06 3.31
C GLY A 7 10.39 -11.21 3.10
N MET A 8 9.28 -11.17 3.84
CA MET A 8 8.34 -12.30 3.90
C MET A 8 7.64 -12.58 2.58
N HIS A 9 7.31 -11.55 1.77
CA HIS A 9 6.45 -11.72 0.60
C HIS A 9 7.17 -11.71 -0.74
N HIS A 10 8.34 -11.09 -0.85
CA HIS A 10 9.10 -10.96 -2.10
C HIS A 10 8.23 -10.45 -3.26
N GLU A 11 7.47 -9.36 -3.03
CA GLU A 11 6.53 -8.87 -4.02
C GLU A 11 6.46 -7.35 -4.05
N PHE A 12 5.98 -6.82 -5.19
CA PHE A 12 5.60 -5.42 -5.28
C PHE A 12 4.23 -5.20 -4.66
N GLN A 13 4.10 -4.11 -3.92
CA GLN A 13 2.89 -3.74 -3.20
C GLN A 13 2.57 -2.26 -3.42
N LEU A 14 1.29 -1.89 -3.29
CA LEU A 14 0.92 -0.49 -3.10
C LEU A 14 1.41 -0.05 -1.72
N PRO A 15 1.95 1.20 -1.60
CA PRO A 15 2.31 1.72 -0.28
C PRO A 15 1.08 1.85 0.61
N GLY A 16 1.20 1.40 1.84
CA GLY A 16 0.10 1.48 2.80
C GLY A 16 0.21 0.40 3.86
N GLY A 17 -0.74 0.39 4.77
CA GLY A 17 -0.75 -0.58 5.85
C GLY A 17 -1.97 -0.43 6.75
N GLY A 18 -1.88 -1.02 7.93
CA GLY A 18 -2.96 -1.04 8.89
C GLY A 18 -3.19 0.30 9.59
N ILE A 19 -4.41 0.48 10.07
CA ILE A 19 -4.81 1.63 10.88
C ILE A 19 -4.63 1.27 12.34
N ASP A 20 -3.85 2.08 13.07
CA ASP A 20 -3.63 1.87 14.49
C ASP A 20 -4.87 2.31 15.30
N PRO A 21 -5.08 1.76 16.51
CA PRO A 21 -6.18 2.20 17.36
C PRO A 21 -6.18 3.71 17.59
N GLY A 22 -7.34 4.34 17.38
CA GLY A 22 -7.50 5.79 17.54
C GLY A 22 -6.99 6.63 16.38
N GLU A 23 -6.37 6.02 15.38
CA GLU A 23 -5.86 6.70 14.20
C GLU A 23 -6.95 6.82 13.12
N SER A 24 -7.02 7.95 12.42
CA SER A 24 -7.91 8.07 11.26
C SER A 24 -7.32 7.35 10.04
N PRO A 25 -8.16 6.93 9.08
CA PRO A 25 -7.64 6.33 7.84
C PRO A 25 -6.66 7.21 7.08
N LEU A 26 -6.90 8.51 7.02
CA LEU A 26 -5.98 9.44 6.34
C LEU A 26 -4.67 9.59 7.07
N HIS A 27 -4.69 9.64 8.39
CA HIS A 27 -3.46 9.70 9.18
C HIS A 27 -2.64 8.41 8.97
N ALA A 28 -3.31 7.26 8.98
CA ALA A 28 -2.66 5.98 8.72
C ALA A 28 -2.02 5.95 7.32
N LEU A 29 -2.71 6.47 6.31
CA LEU A 29 -2.19 6.54 4.95
C LEU A 29 -0.88 7.35 4.90
N HIS A 30 -0.87 8.56 5.44
CA HIS A 30 0.34 9.40 5.47
C HIS A 30 1.47 8.72 6.22
N ARG A 31 1.19 8.14 7.37
CA ARG A 31 2.17 7.46 8.22
C ARG A 31 2.78 6.26 7.51
N GLU A 32 1.94 5.37 6.99
CA GLU A 32 2.40 4.14 6.33
C GLU A 32 3.19 4.43 5.05
N VAL A 33 2.73 5.38 4.24
CA VAL A 33 3.46 5.76 3.04
C VAL A 33 4.83 6.33 3.40
N PHE A 34 4.90 7.15 4.44
CA PHE A 34 6.19 7.67 4.90
C PHE A 34 7.12 6.57 5.42
N GLU A 35 6.60 5.65 6.23
CA GLU A 35 7.40 4.54 6.77
C GLU A 35 7.96 3.63 5.68
N GLU A 36 7.15 3.35 4.66
CA GLU A 36 7.54 2.42 3.59
C GLU A 36 8.33 3.08 2.47
N THR A 37 8.17 4.38 2.25
CA THR A 37 8.76 5.04 1.08
C THR A 37 9.66 6.23 1.41
N GLY A 38 9.48 6.85 2.58
CA GLY A 38 10.15 8.09 2.93
C GLY A 38 9.56 9.33 2.26
N TRP A 39 8.44 9.17 1.53
CA TRP A 39 7.80 10.26 0.82
C TRP A 39 6.64 10.87 1.57
N ARG A 40 6.54 12.19 1.48
CA ARG A 40 5.35 12.94 1.85
C ARG A 40 4.40 13.00 0.65
N ILE A 41 3.12 12.75 0.91
CA ILE A 41 2.06 12.83 -0.09
C ILE A 41 1.10 13.97 0.25
N ALA A 42 0.35 14.42 -0.75
CA ALA A 42 -0.63 15.49 -0.61
C ALA A 42 -1.91 15.19 -1.37
N ASN A 43 -3.00 15.83 -0.93
CA ASN A 43 -4.32 15.78 -1.56
C ASN A 43 -4.82 14.35 -1.81
N PRO A 44 -4.87 13.50 -0.79
CA PRO A 44 -5.40 12.14 -0.97
C PRO A 44 -6.87 12.20 -1.34
N ARG A 45 -7.23 11.47 -2.40
CA ARG A 45 -8.61 11.33 -2.88
C ARG A 45 -9.01 9.87 -2.78
N PHE A 46 -10.10 9.60 -2.09
CA PHE A 46 -10.65 8.25 -1.98
C PHE A 46 -11.17 7.77 -3.34
N LEU A 47 -10.70 6.61 -3.77
CA LEU A 47 -11.09 6.01 -5.04
C LEU A 47 -12.08 4.86 -4.86
N GLY A 48 -11.99 4.13 -3.77
CA GLY A 48 -12.86 3.00 -3.50
C GLY A 48 -12.24 2.05 -2.50
N ALA A 49 -12.97 0.97 -2.23
CA ALA A 49 -12.56 -0.04 -1.29
C ALA A 49 -12.88 -1.43 -1.81
N PHE A 50 -12.11 -2.42 -1.39
CA PHE A 50 -12.40 -3.81 -1.69
C PHE A 50 -12.05 -4.70 -0.50
N ARG A 51 -12.62 -5.91 -0.48
CA ARG A 51 -12.33 -6.91 0.55
C ARG A 51 -11.13 -7.75 0.14
N ARG A 52 -10.34 -8.08 1.15
CA ARG A 52 -9.19 -8.94 1.00
C ARG A 52 -9.12 -9.90 2.18
N PHE A 53 -8.84 -11.17 1.91
CA PHE A 53 -8.64 -12.17 2.96
C PHE A 53 -7.15 -12.42 3.14
N VAL A 54 -6.70 -12.39 4.39
CA VAL A 54 -5.31 -12.59 4.76
C VAL A 54 -5.24 -13.67 5.83
N PHE A 55 -4.38 -14.66 5.62
CA PHE A 55 -4.11 -15.67 6.64
C PHE A 55 -3.18 -15.09 7.70
N MET A 56 -3.59 -15.24 8.96
CA MET A 56 -2.82 -14.79 10.13
C MET A 56 -2.26 -16.02 10.85
N PRO A 57 -0.98 -16.38 10.57
CA PRO A 57 -0.40 -17.63 11.13
C PRO A 57 -0.36 -17.64 12.66
N GLU A 58 -0.16 -16.49 13.31
CA GLU A 58 -0.09 -16.36 14.76
C GLU A 58 -1.40 -16.73 15.46
N TYR A 59 -2.53 -16.63 14.74
CA TYR A 59 -3.85 -17.01 15.24
C TYR A 59 -4.46 -18.21 14.53
N ASP A 60 -3.76 -18.77 13.56
CA ASP A 60 -4.24 -19.88 12.72
C ASP A 60 -5.63 -19.63 12.17
N LEU A 61 -5.86 -18.42 11.64
CA LEU A 61 -7.15 -18.03 11.05
C LEU A 61 -6.99 -17.10 9.86
N TRP A 62 -8.06 -17.02 9.06
CA TRP A 62 -8.20 -16.05 7.98
C TRP A 62 -8.94 -14.83 8.50
N ALA A 63 -8.38 -13.65 8.24
CA ALA A 63 -9.00 -12.38 8.56
C ALA A 63 -9.46 -11.68 7.29
N GLU A 64 -10.62 -11.03 7.36
CA GLU A 64 -11.08 -10.13 6.32
C GLU A 64 -10.53 -8.73 6.57
N LYS A 65 -9.95 -8.13 5.53
CA LYS A 65 -9.51 -6.75 5.54
C LYS A 65 -10.28 -5.94 4.52
N ILE A 66 -10.65 -4.73 4.89
CA ILE A 66 -11.22 -3.75 3.97
C ILE A 66 -10.08 -2.82 3.56
N CYS A 67 -9.73 -2.86 2.28
CA CYS A 67 -8.65 -2.04 1.72
C CYS A 67 -9.23 -0.79 1.10
N HIS A 68 -8.90 0.37 1.67
CA HIS A 68 -9.28 1.68 1.14
C HIS A 68 -8.17 2.20 0.23
N ILE A 69 -8.49 2.50 -1.01
CA ILE A 69 -7.53 2.94 -2.00
C ILE A 69 -7.69 4.44 -2.24
N TYR A 70 -6.58 5.13 -2.18
CA TYR A 70 -6.49 6.57 -2.38
C TYR A 70 -5.55 6.90 -3.54
N ARG A 71 -5.88 7.96 -4.26
CA ARG A 71 -4.96 8.63 -5.18
C ARG A 71 -4.37 9.83 -4.46
N ALA A 72 -3.06 9.98 -4.51
CA ALA A 72 -2.38 11.11 -3.88
C ALA A 72 -1.21 11.57 -4.74
N PHE A 73 -0.70 12.76 -4.47
CA PHE A 73 0.45 13.32 -5.17
C PHE A 73 1.70 13.13 -4.31
N PRO A 74 2.78 12.56 -4.85
CA PRO A 74 4.07 12.56 -4.17
C PRO A 74 4.64 13.99 -4.21
N VAL A 75 4.89 14.55 -3.04
CA VAL A 75 5.33 15.95 -2.93
C VAL A 75 6.84 16.01 -2.81
N ARG A 76 7.41 15.23 -1.88
CA ARG A 76 8.82 15.35 -1.54
C ARG A 76 9.31 14.09 -0.84
N LYS A 77 10.51 13.63 -1.21
CA LYS A 77 11.22 12.62 -0.46
C LYS A 77 11.86 13.28 0.76
N LEU A 78 11.49 12.85 1.97
CA LEU A 78 11.98 13.39 3.23
C LEU A 78 13.06 12.52 3.85
N ALA A 79 13.02 11.21 3.63
CA ALA A 79 13.91 10.24 4.26
C ALA A 79 13.97 8.96 3.44
N GLU A 80 14.87 8.06 3.83
CA GLU A 80 14.81 6.68 3.35
C GLU A 80 13.68 5.93 4.07
N PRO A 81 13.15 4.84 3.50
CA PRO A 81 12.16 4.01 4.18
C PRO A 81 12.65 3.57 5.55
N THR A 82 11.78 3.67 6.56
CA THR A 82 12.09 3.19 7.91
C THR A 82 11.75 1.72 8.10
N GLU A 83 10.85 1.20 7.27
CA GLU A 83 10.51 -0.22 7.27
C GLU A 83 11.62 -1.05 6.65
N VAL A 84 12.04 -2.09 7.35
CA VAL A 84 13.09 -3.00 6.89
C VAL A 84 12.59 -3.76 5.65
N ASP A 85 13.48 -4.02 4.71
CA ASP A 85 13.21 -4.79 3.49
C ASP A 85 12.26 -4.13 2.50
N HIS A 86 11.92 -2.87 2.68
CA HIS A 86 11.12 -2.10 1.73
C HIS A 86 11.99 -1.19 0.87
N SER A 87 11.69 -1.14 -0.42
CA SER A 87 12.32 -0.21 -1.37
C SER A 87 11.28 0.42 -2.28
N VAL A 88 11.54 1.63 -2.72
CA VAL A 88 10.62 2.42 -3.57
C VAL A 88 10.91 2.14 -5.03
N HIS A 89 9.85 1.95 -5.81
CA HIS A 89 9.92 1.77 -7.26
C HIS A 89 8.86 2.61 -7.94
N TRP A 90 9.25 3.33 -8.98
CA TRP A 90 8.34 4.11 -9.80
C TRP A 90 7.95 3.30 -11.03
N ALA A 91 6.65 3.19 -11.28
CA ALA A 91 6.14 2.42 -12.39
C ALA A 91 4.95 3.14 -13.02
N SER A 92 4.74 2.91 -14.32
CA SER A 92 3.48 3.29 -14.96
C SER A 92 2.34 2.45 -14.41
N LEU A 93 1.09 2.88 -14.64
CA LEU A 93 -0.07 2.10 -14.24
C LEU A 93 -0.10 0.73 -14.91
N ASP A 94 0.25 0.66 -16.19
CA ASP A 94 0.32 -0.61 -16.91
C ASP A 94 1.33 -1.58 -16.28
N GLN A 95 2.51 -1.07 -15.92
CA GLN A 95 3.53 -1.85 -15.25
C GLN A 95 3.09 -2.29 -13.86
N ALA A 96 2.43 -1.40 -13.11
CA ALA A 96 1.91 -1.72 -11.79
C ALA A 96 0.87 -2.83 -11.83
N MET A 97 -0.05 -2.79 -12.81
CA MET A 97 -1.07 -3.83 -12.97
C MET A 97 -0.47 -5.21 -13.25
N ILE A 98 0.72 -5.26 -13.85
CA ILE A 98 1.41 -6.51 -14.11
C ILE A 98 2.24 -6.95 -12.90
N SER A 99 2.88 -6.00 -12.23
CA SER A 99 3.92 -6.27 -11.23
C SER A 99 3.39 -6.50 -9.81
N LEU A 100 2.22 -5.93 -9.47
CA LEU A 100 1.66 -6.07 -8.13
C LEU A 100 1.41 -7.53 -7.78
N GLY A 101 1.88 -7.93 -6.60
CA GLY A 101 1.73 -9.30 -6.12
C GLY A 101 0.31 -9.65 -5.72
N ASN A 102 -0.46 -8.70 -5.22
CA ASN A 102 -1.81 -8.95 -4.73
C ASN A 102 -2.84 -8.89 -5.87
N PRO A 103 -3.61 -9.98 -6.09
CA PRO A 103 -4.63 -10.00 -7.15
C PRO A 103 -5.74 -8.96 -6.96
N GLY A 104 -6.11 -8.66 -5.71
CA GLY A 104 -7.12 -7.64 -5.41
C GLY A 104 -6.67 -6.24 -5.80
N ASP A 105 -5.42 -5.90 -5.53
CA ASP A 105 -4.83 -4.63 -5.94
C ASP A 105 -4.83 -4.49 -7.46
N ARG A 106 -4.41 -5.55 -8.18
CA ARG A 106 -4.42 -5.56 -9.64
C ARG A 106 -5.82 -5.37 -10.21
N ALA A 107 -6.78 -6.12 -9.68
CA ALA A 107 -8.17 -6.04 -10.13
C ALA A 107 -8.76 -4.64 -9.88
N PHE A 108 -8.46 -4.06 -8.74
CA PHE A 108 -8.94 -2.71 -8.42
C PHE A 108 -8.37 -1.66 -9.38
N LEU A 109 -7.07 -1.71 -9.66
CA LEU A 109 -6.45 -0.78 -10.61
C LEU A 109 -7.07 -0.89 -12.01
N GLN A 110 -7.42 -2.10 -12.44
CA GLN A 110 -8.08 -2.30 -13.73
C GLN A 110 -9.44 -1.62 -13.82
N THR A 111 -10.15 -1.43 -12.70
CA THR A 111 -11.44 -0.74 -12.70
C THR A 111 -11.32 0.77 -12.92
N LEU A 112 -10.13 1.33 -12.78
CA LEU A 112 -9.89 2.76 -12.94
C LEU A 112 -9.68 3.20 -14.40
N PHE A 113 -9.67 2.25 -15.32
CA PHE A 113 -9.39 2.48 -16.75
C PHE A 113 -10.40 1.87 -17.69
#